data_0bb42acd7e1c2f399fd936fe73e9730d
#
_entry.id   0bb42acd7e1c2f399fd936fe73e9730d
#
_cell.length_a   1.000
_cell.length_b   1.000
_cell.length_c   1.000
_cell.angle_alpha   90.00
_cell.angle_beta   90.00
_cell.angle_gamma   90.00
#
_symmetry.space_group_name_H-M   'P 1'
#
loop_
_entity.id
_entity.type
_entity.pdbx_description
1 polymer ?
#
loop_
_entity_poly.entity_id
_entity_poly.type
_entity_poly.pdbx_seq_one_letter_code
_entity_poly.pdbx_strand_id
1 'polypeptide(L)'
;MKTKKAFSAAALSLFCISSLLAVSEESIKAAYLERFTMFIQWPKPIETYNVCIYNDDVFAGALQKNFASRLFNNHPISVIPLGIGTPEEKTLNCHILYFRNSKPNQHESYLNALRKNNVLIISDNAADTKKGAMIGFYLDKNLFRFVINQRNLEDARLNASYKLLNFATIIEPTGGQNAAK
;
A
#
# COMPACT_ATOMS: atom_id res chain seq x y z
N MET A 1 -48.21 -64.90 4.13
CA MET A 1 -47.73 -63.78 3.27
C MET A 1 -47.16 -62.72 4.16
N LYS A 2 -45.80 -62.57 4.17
CA LYS A 2 -45.05 -61.57 4.98
C LYS A 2 -44.51 -60.56 4.08
N THR A 3 -45.02 -59.33 4.08
CA THR A 3 -44.52 -58.20 3.34
C THR A 3 -43.36 -57.51 4.13
N LYS A 4 -42.14 -57.56 3.56
CA LYS A 4 -41.01 -56.86 4.11
C LYS A 4 -41.00 -55.40 3.57
N LYS A 5 -41.15 -54.46 4.49
CA LYS A 5 -40.95 -53.03 4.20
C LYS A 5 -39.45 -52.75 4.18
N ALA A 6 -38.92 -52.32 3.03
CA ALA A 6 -37.56 -51.82 2.89
C ALA A 6 -37.53 -50.34 3.34
N PHE A 7 -36.76 -50.05 4.39
CA PHE A 7 -36.42 -48.70 4.80
C PHE A 7 -35.22 -48.20 3.93
N SER A 8 -35.50 -47.22 3.09
CA SER A 8 -34.44 -46.55 2.33
C SER A 8 -33.89 -45.41 3.20
N ALA A 9 -32.70 -45.57 3.70
CA ALA A 9 -31.95 -44.50 4.39
C ALA A 9 -31.30 -43.58 3.36
N ALA A 10 -31.91 -42.42 3.11
CA ALA A 10 -31.28 -41.35 2.34
C ALA A 10 -30.25 -40.67 3.23
N ALA A 11 -28.97 -40.98 2.99
CA ALA A 11 -27.85 -40.27 3.60
C ALA A 11 -27.74 -38.89 2.97
N LEU A 12 -28.21 -37.87 3.70
CA LEU A 12 -28.02 -36.44 3.34
C LEU A 12 -26.60 -36.06 3.70
N SER A 13 -25.69 -36.17 2.71
CA SER A 13 -24.30 -35.69 2.84
C SER A 13 -24.29 -34.15 2.79
N LEU A 14 -24.17 -33.54 3.97
CA LEU A 14 -24.00 -32.11 4.16
C LEU A 14 -22.58 -31.75 3.65
N PHE A 15 -22.49 -31.26 2.41
CA PHE A 15 -21.27 -30.74 1.82
C PHE A 15 -21.02 -29.37 2.47
N CYS A 16 -20.23 -29.34 3.55
CA CYS A 16 -19.69 -28.11 4.12
C CYS A 16 -18.69 -27.50 3.11
N ILE A 17 -19.18 -26.61 2.26
CA ILE A 17 -18.33 -25.77 1.42
C ILE A 17 -17.69 -24.74 2.35
N SER A 18 -16.52 -25.07 2.88
CA SER A 18 -15.64 -24.10 3.54
C SER A 18 -15.15 -23.13 2.48
N SER A 19 -15.83 -21.98 2.35
CA SER A 19 -15.35 -20.87 1.56
C SER A 19 -14.06 -20.39 2.22
N LEU A 20 -12.91 -20.83 1.71
CA LEU A 20 -11.63 -20.16 2.00
C LEU A 20 -11.80 -18.74 1.49
N LEU A 21 -12.00 -17.80 2.38
CA LEU A 21 -11.91 -16.36 2.07
C LEU A 21 -10.44 -16.08 1.71
N ALA A 22 -10.12 -16.17 0.44
CA ALA A 22 -8.83 -15.71 -0.04
C ALA A 22 -8.71 -14.22 0.28
N VAL A 23 -7.72 -13.84 1.07
CA VAL A 23 -7.44 -12.43 1.35
C VAL A 23 -7.07 -11.77 0.03
N SER A 24 -7.83 -10.74 -0.38
CA SER A 24 -7.58 -10.06 -1.64
C SER A 24 -6.28 -9.25 -1.59
N GLU A 25 -5.68 -9.04 -2.75
CA GLU A 25 -4.50 -8.18 -2.91
C GLU A 25 -4.75 -6.78 -2.35
N GLU A 26 -5.93 -6.22 -2.63
CA GLU A 26 -6.35 -4.91 -2.14
C GLU A 26 -6.40 -4.86 -0.62
N SER A 27 -6.88 -5.92 0.03
CA SER A 27 -6.92 -6.02 1.49
C SER A 27 -5.53 -6.06 2.11
N ILE A 28 -4.60 -6.78 1.46
CA ILE A 28 -3.20 -6.82 1.90
C ILE A 28 -2.55 -5.43 1.78
N LYS A 29 -2.75 -4.76 0.64
CA LYS A 29 -2.22 -3.42 0.40
C LYS A 29 -2.83 -2.40 1.38
N ALA A 30 -4.14 -2.47 1.63
CA ALA A 30 -4.79 -1.65 2.64
C ALA A 30 -4.15 -1.80 4.03
N ALA A 31 -3.88 -3.04 4.46
CA ALA A 31 -3.21 -3.31 5.73
C ALA A 31 -1.77 -2.76 5.76
N TYR A 32 -1.05 -2.78 4.64
CA TYR A 32 0.27 -2.16 4.56
C TYR A 32 0.20 -0.63 4.65
N LEU A 33 -0.77 0.01 3.96
CA LEU A 33 -0.97 1.46 4.05
C LEU A 33 -1.22 1.90 5.51
N GLU A 34 -2.08 1.17 6.23
CA GLU A 34 -2.30 1.40 7.65
C GLU A 34 -1.01 1.26 8.47
N ARG A 35 -0.26 0.17 8.25
CA ARG A 35 0.99 -0.08 8.98
C ARG A 35 2.05 0.99 8.71
N PHE A 36 2.15 1.50 7.48
CA PHE A 36 3.11 2.55 7.18
C PHE A 36 2.86 3.81 8.00
N THR A 37 1.60 4.17 8.26
CA THR A 37 1.31 5.32 9.13
C THR A 37 1.73 5.11 10.59
N MET A 38 1.78 3.86 11.04
CA MET A 38 2.23 3.53 12.41
C MET A 38 3.75 3.57 12.57
N PHE A 39 4.49 3.35 11.49
CA PHE A 39 5.95 3.15 11.53
C PHE A 39 6.75 4.21 10.76
N ILE A 40 6.08 5.12 10.08
CA ILE A 40 6.70 6.27 9.44
C ILE A 40 6.29 7.51 10.21
N GLN A 41 7.26 8.38 10.49
CA GLN A 41 7.06 9.65 11.19
C GLN A 41 7.07 10.78 10.18
N TRP A 42 6.07 11.64 10.26
CA TRP A 42 5.97 12.91 9.53
C TRP A 42 6.52 14.04 10.37
N PRO A 43 7.12 15.07 9.77
CA PRO A 43 7.72 16.18 10.52
C PRO A 43 6.70 17.08 11.19
N LYS A 44 5.42 16.99 10.81
CA LYS A 44 4.32 17.76 11.38
C LYS A 44 3.24 16.82 11.92
N PRO A 45 2.53 17.21 12.99
CA PRO A 45 1.34 16.48 13.44
C PRO A 45 0.31 16.34 12.32
N ILE A 46 -0.35 15.19 12.27
CA ILE A 46 -1.40 14.86 11.30
C ILE A 46 -2.72 14.76 12.04
N GLU A 47 -3.70 15.57 11.68
CA GLU A 47 -5.05 15.49 12.22
C GLU A 47 -5.92 14.49 11.47
N THR A 48 -5.74 14.40 10.14
CA THR A 48 -6.43 13.46 9.25
C THR A 48 -5.43 12.93 8.23
N TYR A 49 -5.32 11.62 8.09
CA TYR A 49 -4.49 11.02 7.04
C TYR A 49 -5.19 11.10 5.69
N ASN A 50 -4.67 11.94 4.80
CA ASN A 50 -5.11 12.01 3.41
C ASN A 50 -4.34 10.98 2.58
N VAL A 51 -5.05 9.92 2.17
CA VAL A 51 -4.52 8.83 1.33
C VAL A 51 -5.01 9.04 -0.08
N CYS A 52 -4.13 9.51 -0.94
CA CYS A 52 -4.43 9.80 -2.34
C CYS A 52 -4.12 8.57 -3.21
N ILE A 53 -5.07 8.18 -4.05
CA ILE A 53 -4.93 7.06 -4.96
C ILE A 53 -4.95 7.59 -6.39
N TYR A 54 -3.82 7.46 -7.08
CA TYR A 54 -3.68 8.00 -8.42
C TYR A 54 -4.09 6.98 -9.48
N ASN A 55 -5.05 7.38 -10.33
CA ASN A 55 -5.53 6.64 -11.49
C ASN A 55 -5.98 5.19 -11.20
N ASP A 56 -6.61 4.98 -10.05
CA ASP A 56 -7.22 3.69 -9.68
C ASP A 56 -8.45 3.92 -8.80
N ASP A 57 -9.57 4.30 -9.44
CA ASP A 57 -10.83 4.57 -8.75
C ASP A 57 -11.42 3.32 -8.09
N VAL A 58 -11.14 2.13 -8.65
CA VAL A 58 -11.61 0.85 -8.10
C VAL A 58 -10.93 0.60 -6.75
N PHE A 59 -9.62 0.74 -6.70
CA PHE A 59 -8.87 0.59 -5.46
C PHE A 59 -9.20 1.69 -4.45
N ALA A 60 -9.35 2.95 -4.91
CA ALA A 60 -9.80 4.04 -4.04
C ALA A 60 -11.14 3.74 -3.39
N GLY A 61 -12.13 3.26 -4.16
CA GLY A 61 -13.44 2.86 -3.64
C GLY A 61 -13.37 1.67 -2.66
N ALA A 62 -12.50 0.70 -2.90
CA ALA A 62 -12.25 -0.42 -1.99
C ALA A 62 -11.64 0.08 -0.66
N LEU A 63 -10.68 1.00 -0.72
CA LEU A 63 -10.07 1.61 0.46
C LEU A 63 -11.05 2.47 1.25
N GLN A 64 -11.89 3.27 0.58
CA GLN A 64 -12.94 4.05 1.24
C GLN A 64 -13.85 3.17 2.07
N LYS A 65 -14.29 2.03 1.53
CA LYS A 65 -15.11 1.05 2.26
C LYS A 65 -14.34 0.41 3.42
N ASN A 66 -13.08 0.04 3.19
CA ASN A 66 -12.25 -0.64 4.18
C ASN A 66 -11.92 0.27 5.37
N PHE A 67 -11.72 1.57 5.12
CA PHE A 67 -11.29 2.54 6.11
C PHE A 67 -12.43 3.36 6.73
N ALA A 68 -13.68 3.19 6.29
CA ALA A 68 -14.83 4.00 6.72
C ALA A 68 -15.02 4.11 8.24
N SER A 69 -14.60 3.07 8.99
CA SER A 69 -14.69 3.04 10.46
C SER A 69 -13.35 2.84 11.15
N ARG A 70 -12.25 3.02 10.42
CA ARG A 70 -10.90 2.83 10.96
C ARG A 70 -10.21 4.15 11.25
N LEU A 71 -9.26 4.09 12.15
CA LEU A 71 -8.34 5.17 12.45
C LEU A 71 -6.92 4.71 12.16
N PHE A 72 -6.11 5.58 11.55
CA PHE A 72 -4.68 5.38 11.42
C PHE A 72 -3.99 6.12 12.56
N ASN A 73 -3.30 5.37 13.42
CA ASN A 73 -2.63 5.96 14.57
C ASN A 73 -3.52 6.91 15.38
N ASN A 74 -4.80 6.51 15.61
CA ASN A 74 -5.86 7.27 16.26
C ASN A 74 -6.37 8.52 15.51
N HIS A 75 -6.03 8.68 14.24
CA HIS A 75 -6.50 9.80 13.41
C HIS A 75 -7.43 9.33 12.30
N PRO A 76 -8.43 10.13 11.93
CA PRO A 76 -9.31 9.86 10.79
C PRO A 76 -8.53 9.68 9.48
N ILE A 77 -9.14 8.96 8.54
CA ILE A 77 -8.59 8.72 7.21
C ILE A 77 -9.53 9.29 6.16
N SER A 78 -8.97 10.01 5.21
CA SER A 78 -9.65 10.47 4.01
C SER A 78 -9.00 9.84 2.79
N VAL A 79 -9.72 9.02 2.03
CA VAL A 79 -9.24 8.44 0.77
C VAL A 79 -9.70 9.32 -0.38
N ILE A 80 -8.74 9.84 -1.13
CA ILE A 80 -8.94 10.84 -2.19
C ILE A 80 -8.54 10.22 -3.53
N PRO A 81 -9.50 9.90 -4.43
CA PRO A 81 -9.17 9.49 -5.78
C PRO A 81 -8.60 10.68 -6.58
N LEU A 82 -7.53 10.42 -7.33
CA LEU A 82 -6.88 11.39 -8.21
C LEU A 82 -6.85 10.85 -9.63
N GLY A 83 -7.45 11.56 -10.56
CA GLY A 83 -7.46 11.19 -11.98
C GLY A 83 -6.16 11.54 -12.71
N ILE A 84 -6.03 11.03 -13.95
CA ILE A 84 -4.95 11.44 -14.86
C ILE A 84 -5.02 12.94 -15.08
N GLY A 85 -3.87 13.62 -15.01
CA GLY A 85 -3.80 15.08 -15.22
C GLY A 85 -4.23 15.91 -14.00
N THR A 86 -4.44 15.27 -12.83
CA THR A 86 -4.67 16.03 -11.60
C THR A 86 -3.47 16.98 -11.36
N PRO A 87 -3.73 18.28 -11.15
CA PRO A 87 -2.69 19.24 -10.86
C PRO A 87 -1.87 18.87 -9.61
N GLU A 88 -0.57 19.12 -9.66
CA GLU A 88 0.35 18.82 -8.56
C GLU A 88 -0.11 19.42 -7.22
N GLU A 89 -0.65 20.63 -7.25
CA GLU A 89 -1.13 21.35 -6.07
C GLU A 89 -2.17 20.55 -5.26
N LYS A 90 -3.01 19.75 -5.92
CA LYS A 90 -3.98 18.88 -5.23
C LYS A 90 -3.32 17.74 -4.48
N THR A 91 -2.14 17.32 -4.89
CA THR A 91 -1.40 16.23 -4.25
C THR A 91 -0.54 16.70 -3.07
N LEU A 92 -0.31 18.01 -2.95
CA LEU A 92 0.40 18.59 -1.80
C LEU A 92 -0.37 18.41 -0.47
N ASN A 93 -1.67 18.16 -0.54
CA ASN A 93 -2.49 17.85 0.62
C ASN A 93 -2.51 16.36 0.99
N CYS A 94 -1.84 15.49 0.21
CA CYS A 94 -1.73 14.09 0.51
C CYS A 94 -0.65 13.84 1.57
N HIS A 95 -0.91 12.93 2.50
CA HIS A 95 0.11 12.36 3.38
C HIS A 95 0.72 11.10 2.76
N ILE A 96 -0.13 10.33 2.07
CA ILE A 96 0.28 9.16 1.29
C ILE A 96 -0.23 9.36 -0.14
N LEU A 97 0.66 9.16 -1.12
CA LEU A 97 0.29 9.01 -2.51
C LEU A 97 0.62 7.60 -2.96
N TYR A 98 -0.41 6.88 -3.35
CA TYR A 98 -0.27 5.54 -3.92
C TYR A 98 -0.59 5.58 -5.40
N PHE A 99 0.25 4.93 -6.21
CA PHE A 99 -0.02 4.79 -7.63
C PHE A 99 0.25 3.37 -8.13
N ARG A 100 -0.61 2.92 -9.02
CA ARG A 100 -0.61 1.60 -9.63
C ARG A 100 -0.28 1.73 -11.10
N ASN A 101 0.57 0.84 -11.61
CA ASN A 101 0.86 0.71 -13.05
C ASN A 101 1.21 2.03 -13.76
N SER A 102 1.90 2.93 -13.10
CA SER A 102 2.32 4.17 -13.73
C SER A 102 3.40 3.90 -14.77
N LYS A 103 3.26 4.54 -15.93
CA LYS A 103 4.38 4.63 -16.87
C LYS A 103 5.40 5.59 -16.27
N PRO A 104 6.59 5.14 -15.85
CA PRO A 104 7.51 5.90 -15.01
C PRO A 104 7.93 7.24 -15.60
N ASN A 105 7.99 7.32 -16.93
CA ASN A 105 8.54 8.49 -17.63
C ASN A 105 7.65 9.73 -17.60
N GLN A 106 6.39 9.61 -17.17
CA GLN A 106 5.45 10.74 -17.10
C GLN A 106 5.38 11.38 -15.71
N HIS A 107 6.01 10.77 -14.70
CA HIS A 107 5.80 11.15 -13.30
C HIS A 107 7.08 11.55 -12.56
N GLU A 108 8.28 11.47 -13.16
CA GLU A 108 9.52 11.70 -12.43
C GLU A 108 9.63 13.13 -11.89
N SER A 109 9.30 14.13 -12.69
CA SER A 109 9.28 15.53 -12.25
C SER A 109 8.24 15.75 -11.15
N TYR A 110 7.07 15.15 -11.31
CA TYR A 110 5.98 15.17 -10.35
C TYR A 110 6.36 14.50 -9.01
N LEU A 111 6.96 13.31 -9.07
CA LEU A 111 7.43 12.60 -7.87
C LEU A 111 8.55 13.37 -7.16
N ASN A 112 9.42 14.05 -7.92
CA ASN A 112 10.48 14.87 -7.36
C ASN A 112 9.96 16.10 -6.61
N ALA A 113 8.90 16.73 -7.12
CA ALA A 113 8.24 17.84 -6.43
C ALA A 113 7.53 17.37 -5.14
N LEU A 114 6.85 16.24 -5.18
CA LEU A 114 6.15 15.68 -4.01
C LEU A 114 7.09 15.27 -2.88
N ARG A 115 8.29 14.77 -3.19
CA ARG A 115 9.31 14.44 -2.18
C ARG A 115 9.63 15.62 -1.27
N LYS A 116 9.63 16.86 -1.79
CA LYS A 116 9.90 18.05 -1.00
C LYS A 116 8.76 18.42 -0.04
N ASN A 117 7.59 17.81 -0.17
CA ASN A 117 6.36 18.17 0.55
C ASN A 117 5.93 17.16 1.59
N ASN A 118 6.82 16.28 2.06
CA ASN A 118 6.55 15.29 3.10
C ASN A 118 5.44 14.27 2.72
N VAL A 119 5.23 14.01 1.43
CA VAL A 119 4.29 13.02 0.93
C VAL A 119 4.98 11.66 0.84
N LEU A 120 4.44 10.64 1.51
CA LEU A 120 4.91 9.26 1.37
C LEU A 120 4.45 8.70 0.03
N ILE A 121 5.38 8.43 -0.87
CA ILE A 121 5.11 7.95 -2.22
C ILE A 121 5.27 6.43 -2.26
N ILE A 122 4.20 5.72 -2.61
CA ILE A 122 4.12 4.26 -2.66
C ILE A 122 3.73 3.80 -4.06
N SER A 123 4.40 2.79 -4.58
CA SER A 123 4.12 2.18 -5.89
C SER A 123 3.86 0.67 -5.78
N ASP A 124 3.10 0.13 -6.72
CA ASP A 124 2.95 -1.32 -6.92
C ASP A 124 4.20 -1.99 -7.50
N ASN A 125 5.20 -1.21 -7.89
CA ASN A 125 6.40 -1.71 -8.53
C ASN A 125 7.64 -1.31 -7.76
N ALA A 126 8.40 -2.30 -7.29
CA ALA A 126 9.67 -2.06 -6.59
C ALA A 126 10.67 -1.23 -7.42
N ALA A 127 10.66 -1.36 -8.75
CA ALA A 127 11.58 -0.60 -9.61
C ALA A 127 11.35 0.91 -9.57
N ASP A 128 10.15 1.36 -9.22
CA ASP A 128 9.82 2.79 -9.14
C ASP A 128 10.51 3.50 -7.96
N THR A 129 11.04 2.75 -7.00
CA THR A 129 11.84 3.33 -5.92
C THR A 129 13.16 3.94 -6.42
N LYS A 130 13.65 3.49 -7.58
CA LYS A 130 14.79 4.12 -8.26
C LYS A 130 14.43 5.42 -8.98
N LYS A 131 13.12 5.67 -9.18
CA LYS A 131 12.57 6.81 -9.92
C LYS A 131 11.88 7.84 -9.03
N GLY A 132 11.92 7.62 -7.72
CA GLY A 132 11.38 8.59 -6.77
C GLY A 132 10.34 8.07 -5.80
N ALA A 133 9.77 6.87 -6.01
CA ALA A 133 8.96 6.25 -4.98
C ALA A 133 9.81 5.93 -3.75
N MET A 134 9.21 5.98 -2.58
CA MET A 134 9.88 5.65 -1.32
C MET A 134 9.69 4.19 -0.96
N ILE A 135 8.49 3.67 -1.24
CA ILE A 135 8.13 2.28 -1.04
C ILE A 135 7.63 1.69 -2.36
N GLY A 136 8.07 0.49 -2.67
CA GLY A 136 7.60 -0.25 -3.84
C GLY A 136 7.25 -1.68 -3.46
N PHE A 137 6.05 -2.14 -3.86
CA PHE A 137 5.63 -3.51 -3.65
C PHE A 137 6.22 -4.46 -4.71
N TYR A 138 6.39 -5.71 -4.32
CA TYR A 138 6.70 -6.81 -5.22
C TYR A 138 6.19 -8.13 -4.64
N LEU A 139 6.09 -9.15 -5.50
CA LEU A 139 5.77 -10.51 -5.10
C LEU A 139 7.05 -11.35 -5.05
N ASP A 140 7.26 -12.02 -3.92
CA ASP A 140 8.27 -13.03 -3.74
C ASP A 140 7.61 -14.34 -3.31
N LYS A 141 7.66 -15.37 -4.16
CA LYS A 141 7.03 -16.67 -3.92
C LYS A 141 5.57 -16.56 -3.46
N ASN A 142 4.78 -15.74 -4.14
CA ASN A 142 3.38 -15.42 -3.82
C ASN A 142 3.15 -14.68 -2.49
N LEU A 143 4.20 -14.15 -1.87
CA LEU A 143 4.09 -13.29 -0.70
C LEU A 143 4.32 -11.84 -1.10
N PHE A 144 3.44 -10.96 -0.65
CA PHE A 144 3.66 -9.52 -0.80
C PHE A 144 4.83 -9.08 0.07
N ARG A 145 5.79 -8.44 -0.59
CA ARG A 145 6.97 -7.83 0.01
C ARG A 145 7.04 -6.38 -0.43
N PHE A 146 7.90 -5.63 0.20
CA PHE A 146 8.17 -4.25 -0.19
C PHE A 146 9.64 -3.90 -0.03
N VAL A 147 10.06 -3.01 -0.89
CA VAL A 147 11.36 -2.36 -0.80
C VAL A 147 11.18 -0.96 -0.25
N ILE A 148 12.17 -0.46 0.47
CA ILE A 148 12.26 0.93 0.94
C ILE A 148 13.52 1.57 0.37
N ASN A 149 13.36 2.74 -0.25
CA ASN A 149 14.45 3.64 -0.56
C ASN A 149 14.57 4.67 0.57
N GLN A 150 15.51 4.44 1.49
CA GLN A 150 15.69 5.30 2.66
C GLN A 150 16.03 6.74 2.28
N ARG A 151 16.87 6.93 1.26
CA ARG A 151 17.23 8.27 0.79
C ARG A 151 16.03 9.06 0.33
N ASN A 152 15.12 8.43 -0.41
CA ASN A 152 13.89 9.11 -0.84
C ASN A 152 12.99 9.48 0.34
N LEU A 153 12.96 8.67 1.42
CA LEU A 153 12.27 9.02 2.67
C LEU A 153 12.93 10.22 3.36
N GLU A 154 14.25 10.18 3.51
CA GLU A 154 15.03 11.25 4.15
C GLU A 154 14.91 12.59 3.39
N ASP A 155 15.00 12.54 2.06
CA ASP A 155 14.80 13.72 1.18
C ASP A 155 13.40 14.34 1.40
N ALA A 156 12.39 13.52 1.73
CA ALA A 156 11.05 13.95 2.07
C ALA A 156 10.87 14.29 3.57
N ARG A 157 11.93 14.24 4.36
CA ARG A 157 11.89 14.41 5.82
C ARG A 157 10.92 13.44 6.52
N LEU A 158 10.76 12.25 5.95
CA LEU A 158 10.03 11.14 6.53
C LEU A 158 11.03 10.19 7.18
N ASN A 159 10.67 9.66 8.35
CA ASN A 159 11.55 8.76 9.07
C ASN A 159 10.87 7.41 9.30
N ALA A 160 11.47 6.33 8.80
CA ALA A 160 10.98 4.98 9.02
C ALA A 160 11.56 4.41 10.32
N SER A 161 10.70 3.81 11.14
CA SER A 161 11.16 3.13 12.35
C SER A 161 12.00 1.90 12.00
N TYR A 162 12.92 1.53 12.88
CA TYR A 162 13.72 0.33 12.76
C TYR A 162 12.85 -0.95 12.60
N LYS A 163 11.70 -0.98 13.26
CA LYS A 163 10.75 -2.10 13.11
C LYS A 163 10.26 -2.27 11.67
N LEU A 164 9.96 -1.18 10.97
CA LEU A 164 9.55 -1.24 9.58
C LEU A 164 10.70 -1.69 8.68
N LEU A 165 11.89 -1.14 8.89
CA LEU A 165 13.08 -1.45 8.09
C LEU A 165 13.45 -2.93 8.15
N ASN A 166 13.26 -3.60 9.29
CA ASN A 166 13.52 -5.03 9.43
C ASN A 166 12.63 -5.95 8.59
N PHE A 167 11.47 -5.45 8.13
CA PHE A 167 10.57 -6.20 7.25
C PHE A 167 10.72 -5.83 5.78
N ALA A 168 11.52 -4.83 5.47
CA ALA A 168 11.73 -4.32 4.12
C ALA A 168 13.00 -4.88 3.49
N THR A 169 13.01 -4.94 2.17
CA THR A 169 14.26 -4.95 1.42
C THR A 169 14.72 -3.50 1.30
N ILE A 170 15.89 -3.19 1.83
CA ILE A 170 16.41 -1.83 1.77
C ILE A 170 17.17 -1.63 0.47
N ILE A 171 16.85 -0.56 -0.25
CA ILE A 171 17.67 -0.08 -1.36
C ILE A 171 18.60 0.97 -0.78
N GLU A 172 19.89 0.64 -0.75
CA GLU A 172 20.91 1.61 -0.42
C GLU A 172 21.14 2.58 -1.58
N PRO A 173 21.53 3.83 -1.29
CA PRO A 173 21.88 4.78 -2.33
C PRO A 173 23.03 4.21 -3.17
N THR A 174 22.78 3.98 -4.46
CA THR A 174 23.87 3.70 -5.41
C THR A 174 24.69 5.00 -5.58
N GLY A 175 25.74 5.18 -4.79
CA GLY A 175 26.55 6.38 -4.93
C GLY A 175 27.47 6.63 -3.76
N GLY A 176 28.54 5.88 -3.66
CA GLY A 176 29.60 6.10 -2.66
C GLY A 176 30.84 5.25 -2.92
N GLN A 177 31.13 4.95 -4.18
CA GLN A 177 32.51 4.61 -4.54
C GLN A 177 33.22 5.90 -4.87
N ASN A 178 33.75 6.58 -3.84
CA ASN A 178 34.94 7.45 -3.93
C ASN A 178 35.11 8.18 -2.62
N ALA A 179 35.69 7.51 -1.62
CA ALA A 179 36.52 8.14 -0.60
C ALA A 179 37.29 7.05 0.17
N ALA A 180 38.21 6.40 -0.56
CA ALA A 180 39.32 5.74 0.07
C ALA A 180 40.55 6.15 -0.72
N LYS A 181 41.21 7.21 -0.28
CA LYS A 181 42.60 7.45 -0.44
C LYS A 181 43.12 8.15 0.79
#